data_bfd4543fc2535e3cbef96192b299a561
#
_entry.id   bfd4543fc2535e3cbef96192b299a561
#
_cell.length_a   1.000
_cell.length_b   1.000
_cell.length_c   1.000
_cell.angle_alpha   90.00
_cell.angle_beta   90.00
_cell.angle_gamma   90.00
#
_symmetry.space_group_name_H-M   'P 1'
#
loop_
_entity.id
_entity.type
_entity.pdbx_description
1 polymer ?
#
loop_
_entity_poly.entity_id
_entity_poly.type
_entity_poly.pdbx_seq_one_letter_code
_entity_poly.pdbx_strand_id
1 'polypeptide(L)'
;MPPTDRTSSAGPTHETSSSTRSSTRTRTRDKSRSSHRRRTLRREVPSTVGLLADAGDFAAMCGYPSFTFDDHTDYPDYLHHVDGLLRTLAAQGIHTTVALFDPDQYTDYCAEQGLDPDTAATRARFTAELAGTGSGLPYTGRPVAEILPLLVDEAVRQATWEYATALLSQVGSCADCGEDIGQASFTRAAEALKRLVAGAGPGRHHLVCSVPTEAEQLVAVLQAQSTADPEDPPRFEGREGLDFVTVLAAGLALGGPGGLVLRSSAEGRQDRVHGWRLDRGRLTALSAAAVFNAYCTDADTGEPVAPEPGVEYCPGYEVDDPGPHG
;
A
#
# COMPACT_ATOMS: atom_id res chain seq x y z
N MET A 1 59.57 36.56 14.44
CA MET A 1 60.10 37.89 14.85
C MET A 1 58.96 38.86 14.89
N PRO A 2 58.71 39.50 16.01
CA PRO A 2 57.78 40.64 16.18
C PRO A 2 58.53 41.95 15.86
N PRO A 3 58.07 43.17 16.09
CA PRO A 3 57.36 43.60 17.29
C PRO A 3 56.32 44.70 17.08
N THR A 4 55.56 45.00 18.16
CA THR A 4 55.53 46.22 18.99
C THR A 4 54.64 47.35 18.42
N ASP A 5 53.96 48.21 19.11
CA ASP A 5 53.86 48.55 20.53
C ASP A 5 52.79 49.63 20.73
N ARG A 6 52.12 49.66 21.91
CA ARG A 6 51.81 50.81 22.77
C ARG A 6 50.95 51.96 22.17
N THR A 7 50.05 52.65 22.86
CA THR A 7 49.89 53.08 24.27
C THR A 7 48.53 53.71 24.43
N SER A 8 47.79 53.44 25.45
CA SER A 8 47.60 54.22 26.70
C SER A 8 46.92 55.60 26.58
N SER A 9 45.78 55.79 27.27
CA SER A 9 45.60 56.80 28.31
C SER A 9 44.11 57.00 28.68
N ALA A 10 43.75 56.62 29.88
CA ALA A 10 43.23 57.33 31.05
C ALA A 10 41.94 58.17 30.91
N GLY A 11 40.97 57.79 31.76
CA GLY A 11 39.72 58.23 32.26
C GLY A 11 39.57 59.75 32.63
N PRO A 12 38.58 60.21 33.40
CA PRO A 12 37.90 59.59 34.53
C PRO A 12 36.37 59.84 34.68
N THR A 13 35.77 59.09 35.58
CA THR A 13 34.64 59.34 36.53
C THR A 13 33.54 60.34 36.25
N HIS A 14 32.29 59.87 36.39
CA HIS A 14 31.35 60.45 37.40
C HIS A 14 30.16 59.48 37.67
N GLU A 15 29.86 59.35 38.96
CA GLU A 15 28.75 58.67 39.58
C GLU A 15 27.41 59.35 39.22
N THR A 16 26.28 58.61 39.21
CA THR A 16 25.20 58.77 40.21
C THR A 16 24.01 57.83 39.88
N SER A 17 23.69 57.04 40.89
CA SER A 17 22.39 56.75 41.51
C SER A 17 21.17 56.27 40.69
N SER A 18 20.77 55.04 41.07
CA SER A 18 19.42 54.57 41.45
C SER A 18 18.27 54.64 40.44
N SER A 19 17.77 53.47 40.15
CA SER A 19 16.40 53.10 40.51
C SER A 19 16.05 51.67 40.17
N THR A 20 15.92 50.89 41.22
CA THR A 20 15.28 49.57 41.25
C THR A 20 13.83 49.69 40.80
N ARG A 21 13.45 49.09 39.67
CA ARG A 21 12.06 48.68 39.44
C ARG A 21 12.00 47.30 38.79
N SER A 22 11.56 46.40 39.61
CA SER A 22 11.04 45.06 39.42
C SER A 22 10.48 44.79 38.03
N SER A 23 11.07 43.85 37.30
CA SER A 23 10.53 43.26 36.11
C SER A 23 10.12 41.80 36.36
N THR A 24 8.93 41.67 36.99
CA THR A 24 8.30 40.33 37.22
C THR A 24 7.13 40.11 36.26
N ARG A 25 7.27 40.41 34.97
CA ARG A 25 6.13 40.31 34.03
C ARG A 25 6.43 39.58 32.71
N THR A 26 7.60 39.01 32.52
CA THR A 26 7.98 38.40 31.23
C THR A 26 7.97 36.85 31.24
N ARG A 27 7.73 36.21 32.37
CA ARG A 27 7.86 34.74 32.47
C ARG A 27 6.59 33.92 32.21
N THR A 28 5.42 34.58 32.24
CA THR A 28 4.12 33.92 32.01
C THR A 28 3.69 33.92 30.54
N ARG A 29 4.21 34.85 29.74
CA ARG A 29 3.83 34.95 28.32
C ARG A 29 4.59 33.96 27.41
N ASP A 30 5.79 33.53 27.82
CA ASP A 30 6.60 32.57 27.05
C ASP A 30 6.16 31.12 27.26
N LYS A 31 5.63 30.77 28.44
CA LYS A 31 5.08 29.42 28.68
C LYS A 31 3.80 29.14 27.90
N SER A 32 2.95 30.14 27.69
CA SER A 32 1.71 29.97 26.90
C SER A 32 1.99 29.89 25.40
N ARG A 33 2.96 30.61 24.88
CA ARG A 33 3.40 30.53 23.49
C ARG A 33 4.10 29.22 23.17
N SER A 34 4.91 28.71 24.08
CA SER A 34 5.60 27.41 23.95
C SER A 34 4.59 26.23 23.98
N SER A 35 3.58 26.30 24.83
CA SER A 35 2.54 25.28 24.90
C SER A 35 1.60 25.31 23.67
N HIS A 36 1.33 26.52 23.15
CA HIS A 36 0.50 26.65 21.92
C HIS A 36 1.27 26.15 20.69
N ARG A 37 2.55 26.50 20.55
CA ARG A 37 3.41 25.97 19.48
C ARG A 37 3.56 24.45 19.55
N ARG A 38 3.72 23.86 20.73
CA ARG A 38 3.78 22.40 20.91
C ARG A 38 2.44 21.73 20.59
N ARG A 39 1.30 22.37 20.87
CA ARG A 39 -0.02 21.87 20.46
C ARG A 39 -0.24 21.95 18.96
N THR A 40 0.20 23.03 18.30
CA THR A 40 0.11 23.21 16.85
C THR A 40 1.01 22.18 16.13
N LEU A 41 2.26 22.01 16.57
CA LEU A 41 3.18 21.02 16.01
C LEU A 41 2.68 19.57 16.18
N ARG A 42 2.03 19.24 17.31
CA ARG A 42 1.41 17.90 17.49
C ARG A 42 0.22 17.65 16.55
N ARG A 43 -0.47 18.69 16.08
CA ARG A 43 -1.54 18.57 15.09
C ARG A 43 -1.02 18.45 13.66
N GLU A 44 0.18 18.92 13.40
CA GLU A 44 0.81 18.93 12.07
C GLU A 44 1.69 17.69 11.83
N VAL A 45 2.05 16.94 12.88
CA VAL A 45 2.80 15.67 12.75
C VAL A 45 1.79 14.53 12.69
N PRO A 46 1.69 13.83 11.56
CA PRO A 46 0.83 12.65 11.47
C PRO A 46 1.28 11.61 12.50
N SER A 47 0.33 11.02 13.20
CA SER A 47 0.55 9.91 14.12
C SER A 47 0.27 8.61 13.37
N THR A 48 1.11 7.59 13.58
CA THR A 48 0.84 6.26 13.04
C THR A 48 0.55 5.31 14.19
N VAL A 49 -0.47 4.49 14.03
CA VAL A 49 -0.85 3.42 14.96
C VAL A 49 -0.70 2.10 14.23
N GLY A 50 0.16 1.22 14.76
CA GLY A 50 0.29 -0.16 14.29
C GLY A 50 -0.86 -1.01 14.83
N LEU A 51 -1.50 -1.78 13.97
CA LEU A 51 -2.60 -2.68 14.28
C LEU A 51 -2.18 -4.11 13.97
N LEU A 52 -2.31 -5.01 14.92
CA LEU A 52 -2.08 -6.45 14.74
C LEU A 52 -3.26 -7.08 14.00
N ALA A 53 -2.97 -7.98 13.07
CA ALA A 53 -3.97 -8.51 12.15
C ALA A 53 -4.90 -9.52 12.79
N ASP A 54 -4.38 -10.35 13.69
CA ASP A 54 -5.14 -11.46 14.29
C ASP A 54 -4.66 -11.82 15.70
N ALA A 55 -5.27 -12.86 16.28
CA ALA A 55 -4.95 -13.35 17.60
C ALA A 55 -3.55 -14.01 17.68
N GLY A 56 -3.02 -14.52 16.57
CA GLY A 56 -1.68 -15.08 16.49
C GLY A 56 -0.63 -13.99 16.62
N ASP A 57 -0.79 -12.90 15.85
CA ASP A 57 0.06 -11.71 15.94
C ASP A 57 0.03 -11.09 17.34
N PHE A 58 -1.17 -11.01 17.93
CA PHE A 58 -1.33 -10.51 19.29
C PHE A 58 -0.58 -11.39 20.30
N ALA A 59 -0.72 -12.72 20.19
CA ALA A 59 -0.01 -13.66 21.05
C ALA A 59 1.51 -13.58 20.87
N ALA A 60 2.00 -13.43 19.64
CA ALA A 60 3.43 -13.22 19.36
C ALA A 60 3.98 -11.96 20.05
N MET A 61 3.23 -10.85 19.98
CA MET A 61 3.61 -9.60 20.62
C MET A 61 3.54 -9.67 22.15
N CYS A 62 2.60 -10.42 22.73
CA CYS A 62 2.53 -10.67 24.17
C CYS A 62 3.73 -11.46 24.70
N GLY A 63 4.52 -12.10 23.83
CA GLY A 63 5.80 -12.70 24.18
C GLY A 63 6.88 -11.68 24.61
N TYR A 64 6.70 -10.39 24.32
CA TYR A 64 7.60 -9.33 24.75
C TYR A 64 7.15 -8.71 26.07
N PRO A 65 7.93 -8.82 27.18
CA PRO A 65 7.56 -8.30 28.51
C PRO A 65 7.19 -6.81 28.54
N SER A 66 7.74 -6.01 27.62
CA SER A 66 7.42 -4.58 27.53
C SER A 66 6.18 -4.26 26.71
N PHE A 67 5.53 -5.27 26.11
CA PHE A 67 4.24 -5.12 25.45
C PHE A 67 3.15 -5.43 26.48
N THR A 68 2.78 -4.40 27.24
CA THR A 68 1.95 -4.56 28.44
C THR A 68 0.48 -4.54 28.13
N PHE A 69 -0.11 -5.71 28.10
CA PHE A 69 -1.54 -5.94 28.27
C PHE A 69 -1.73 -6.86 29.48
N ASP A 70 -2.88 -6.77 30.16
CA ASP A 70 -3.18 -7.66 31.28
C ASP A 70 -3.25 -9.12 30.80
N ASP A 71 -2.83 -10.08 31.65
CA ASP A 71 -2.81 -11.52 31.36
C ASP A 71 -4.16 -12.10 30.91
N HIS A 72 -5.24 -11.35 31.08
CA HIS A 72 -6.62 -11.72 30.69
C HIS A 72 -7.13 -10.98 29.46
N THR A 73 -6.31 -10.08 28.86
CA THR A 73 -6.67 -9.37 27.65
C THR A 73 -6.63 -10.32 26.47
N ASP A 74 -7.76 -10.51 25.80
CA ASP A 74 -7.81 -11.24 24.55
C ASP A 74 -7.71 -10.29 23.33
N TYR A 75 -7.65 -10.88 22.14
CA TYR A 75 -7.52 -10.09 20.92
C TYR A 75 -8.72 -9.16 20.65
N PRO A 76 -10.01 -9.54 20.91
CA PRO A 76 -11.12 -8.61 20.88
C PRO A 76 -10.97 -7.41 21.83
N ASP A 77 -10.46 -7.61 23.04
CA ASP A 77 -10.21 -6.53 24.01
C ASP A 77 -9.08 -5.61 23.53
N TYR A 78 -8.04 -6.17 22.92
CA TYR A 78 -6.98 -5.40 22.25
C TYR A 78 -7.57 -4.50 21.16
N LEU A 79 -8.41 -5.02 20.26
CA LEU A 79 -9.06 -4.24 19.22
C LEU A 79 -9.92 -3.12 19.80
N HIS A 80 -10.63 -3.38 20.91
CA HIS A 80 -11.43 -2.38 21.63
C HIS A 80 -10.56 -1.25 22.20
N HIS A 81 -9.38 -1.60 22.74
CA HIS A 81 -8.40 -0.64 23.24
C HIS A 81 -7.86 0.26 22.11
N VAL A 82 -7.49 -0.33 20.98
CA VAL A 82 -7.00 0.41 19.82
C VAL A 82 -8.10 1.34 19.26
N ASP A 83 -9.33 0.89 19.18
CA ASP A 83 -10.49 1.69 18.76
C ASP A 83 -10.67 2.93 19.66
N GLY A 84 -10.59 2.73 20.98
CA GLY A 84 -10.63 3.81 21.97
C GLY A 84 -9.47 4.81 21.81
N LEU A 85 -8.25 4.32 21.55
CA LEU A 85 -7.08 5.16 21.29
C LEU A 85 -7.30 6.01 20.02
N LEU A 86 -7.70 5.41 18.90
CA LEU A 86 -7.92 6.10 17.64
C LEU A 86 -8.99 7.17 17.75
N ARG A 87 -10.11 6.89 18.42
CA ARG A 87 -11.15 7.89 18.69
C ARG A 87 -10.64 9.04 19.55
N THR A 88 -9.79 8.74 20.53
CA THR A 88 -9.19 9.76 21.40
C THR A 88 -8.26 10.68 20.60
N LEU A 89 -7.42 10.12 19.73
CA LEU A 89 -6.53 10.89 18.84
C LEU A 89 -7.34 11.77 17.89
N ALA A 90 -8.38 11.22 17.27
CA ALA A 90 -9.28 11.96 16.39
C ALA A 90 -9.98 13.11 17.11
N ALA A 91 -10.49 12.89 18.33
CA ALA A 91 -11.12 13.94 19.16
C ALA A 91 -10.14 15.07 19.52
N GLN A 92 -8.84 14.78 19.59
CA GLN A 92 -7.78 15.76 19.78
C GLN A 92 -7.39 16.49 18.48
N GLY A 93 -7.98 16.11 17.33
CA GLY A 93 -7.67 16.64 16.00
C GLY A 93 -6.30 16.21 15.50
N ILE A 94 -5.82 15.05 15.91
CA ILE A 94 -4.57 14.47 15.43
C ILE A 94 -4.89 13.62 14.19
N HIS A 95 -4.25 13.94 13.06
CA HIS A 95 -4.32 13.10 11.87
C HIS A 95 -3.57 11.80 12.14
N THR A 96 -4.30 10.69 12.10
CA THR A 96 -3.74 9.37 12.40
C THR A 96 -3.81 8.47 11.18
N THR A 97 -2.71 7.82 10.87
CA THR A 97 -2.63 6.71 9.90
C THR A 97 -2.64 5.40 10.70
N VAL A 98 -3.40 4.41 10.24
CA VAL A 98 -3.38 3.06 10.78
C VAL A 98 -2.63 2.18 9.78
N ALA A 99 -1.64 1.45 10.24
CA ALA A 99 -0.86 0.52 9.43
C ALA A 99 -0.88 -0.88 10.05
N LEU A 100 -0.79 -1.91 9.23
CA LEU A 100 -0.66 -3.26 9.73
C LEU A 100 0.70 -3.43 10.40
N PHE A 101 0.72 -3.97 11.61
CA PHE A 101 1.95 -4.30 12.34
C PHE A 101 2.12 -5.82 12.32
N ASP A 102 3.05 -6.28 11.50
CA ASP A 102 3.40 -7.68 11.37
C ASP A 102 4.56 -8.01 12.35
N PRO A 103 4.37 -8.95 13.30
CA PRO A 103 5.40 -9.31 14.27
C PRO A 103 6.63 -9.98 13.65
N ASP A 104 6.48 -10.71 12.55
CA ASP A 104 7.60 -11.37 11.87
C ASP A 104 8.48 -10.33 11.18
N GLN A 105 7.87 -9.42 10.40
CA GLN A 105 8.58 -8.28 9.82
C GLN A 105 9.24 -7.39 10.88
N TYR A 106 8.59 -7.21 12.02
CA TYR A 106 9.18 -6.48 13.14
C TYR A 106 10.42 -7.17 13.70
N THR A 107 10.39 -8.50 13.82
CA THR A 107 11.52 -9.29 14.30
C THR A 107 12.70 -9.19 13.33
N ASP A 108 12.44 -9.33 12.03
CA ASP A 108 13.46 -9.19 10.99
C ASP A 108 14.07 -7.78 10.97
N TYR A 109 13.22 -6.74 11.04
CA TYR A 109 13.68 -5.36 11.17
C TYR A 109 14.60 -5.14 12.37
N CYS A 110 14.24 -5.68 13.54
CA CYS A 110 15.09 -5.56 14.73
C CYS A 110 16.43 -6.26 14.54
N ALA A 111 16.43 -7.45 13.93
CA ALA A 111 17.66 -8.21 13.65
C ALA A 111 18.58 -7.45 12.68
N GLU A 112 18.03 -6.91 11.59
CA GLU A 112 18.77 -6.15 10.58
C GLU A 112 19.37 -4.86 11.14
N GLN A 113 18.61 -4.15 11.99
CA GLN A 113 19.03 -2.88 12.57
C GLN A 113 19.84 -3.04 13.87
N GLY A 114 19.99 -4.27 14.38
CA GLY A 114 20.65 -4.54 15.65
C GLY A 114 19.94 -3.89 16.84
N LEU A 115 18.61 -3.86 16.84
CA LEU A 115 17.78 -3.22 17.86
C LEU A 115 17.22 -4.26 18.82
N ASP A 116 16.99 -3.83 20.07
CA ASP A 116 16.27 -4.64 21.06
C ASP A 116 14.76 -4.62 20.74
N PRO A 117 14.15 -5.77 20.40
CA PRO A 117 12.72 -5.84 20.08
C PRO A 117 11.82 -5.62 21.31
N ASP A 118 12.34 -5.83 22.53
CA ASP A 118 11.56 -5.68 23.75
C ASP A 118 11.61 -4.24 24.30
N THR A 119 11.41 -3.24 23.42
CA THR A 119 11.28 -1.85 23.86
C THR A 119 10.14 -1.12 23.13
N ALA A 120 9.43 -0.28 23.86
CA ALA A 120 8.40 0.58 23.26
C ALA A 120 8.99 1.55 22.20
N ALA A 121 10.24 1.97 22.38
CA ALA A 121 10.94 2.87 21.44
C ALA A 121 11.18 2.19 20.09
N THR A 122 11.60 0.93 20.08
CA THR A 122 11.83 0.15 18.85
C THR A 122 10.52 -0.10 18.12
N ARG A 123 9.44 -0.47 18.83
CA ARG A 123 8.11 -0.61 18.22
C ARG A 123 7.62 0.70 17.61
N ALA A 124 7.77 1.82 18.29
CA ALA A 124 7.39 3.13 17.77
C ALA A 124 8.21 3.52 16.53
N ARG A 125 9.50 3.15 16.48
CA ARG A 125 10.35 3.38 15.31
C ARG A 125 9.90 2.55 14.12
N PHE A 126 9.67 1.26 14.30
CA PHE A 126 9.14 0.40 13.25
C PHE A 126 7.79 0.91 12.73
N THR A 127 6.84 1.24 13.63
CA THR A 127 5.54 1.81 13.24
C THR A 127 5.68 3.11 12.44
N ALA A 128 6.69 3.95 12.73
CA ALA A 128 6.95 5.16 11.96
C ALA A 128 7.52 4.84 10.56
N GLU A 129 8.29 3.78 10.41
CA GLU A 129 8.77 3.32 9.09
C GLU A 129 7.64 2.75 8.24
N LEU A 130 6.70 2.00 8.83
CA LEU A 130 5.48 1.54 8.14
C LEU A 130 4.69 2.71 7.52
N ALA A 131 4.65 3.86 8.19
CA ALA A 131 4.03 5.06 7.63
C ALA A 131 4.73 5.56 6.36
N GLY A 132 6.05 5.37 6.27
CA GLY A 132 6.87 5.77 5.13
C GLY A 132 6.70 4.88 3.90
N THR A 133 6.29 3.62 4.06
CA THR A 133 6.06 2.68 2.95
C THR A 133 4.75 2.93 2.20
N GLY A 134 3.85 3.73 2.76
CA GLY A 134 2.56 4.06 2.14
C GLY A 134 1.48 2.98 2.27
N SER A 135 1.74 1.91 3.03
CA SER A 135 0.80 0.80 3.26
C SER A 135 -0.26 1.07 4.34
N GLY A 136 -0.34 2.29 4.85
CA GLY A 136 -1.29 2.67 5.89
C GLY A 136 -2.53 3.38 5.35
N LEU A 137 -3.64 3.26 6.07
CA LEU A 137 -4.90 3.93 5.79
C LEU A 137 -5.13 5.10 6.74
N PRO A 138 -5.63 6.27 6.26
CA PRO A 138 -5.99 7.36 7.13
C PRO A 138 -7.20 6.98 7.98
N TYR A 139 -7.13 7.23 9.29
CA TYR A 139 -8.24 7.01 10.19
C TYR A 139 -9.35 8.04 9.97
N THR A 140 -10.52 7.58 9.55
CA THR A 140 -11.69 8.43 9.23
C THR A 140 -12.81 8.34 10.27
N GLY A 141 -12.57 7.71 11.42
CA GLY A 141 -13.58 7.49 12.46
C GLY A 141 -14.34 6.16 12.33
N ARG A 142 -13.98 5.31 11.36
CA ARG A 142 -14.56 3.96 11.22
C ARG A 142 -14.10 3.05 12.37
N PRO A 143 -14.93 2.11 12.82
CA PRO A 143 -14.52 1.06 13.77
C PRO A 143 -13.30 0.28 13.25
N VAL A 144 -12.42 -0.13 14.17
CA VAL A 144 -11.22 -0.92 13.82
C VAL A 144 -11.59 -2.21 13.10
N ALA A 145 -12.70 -2.85 13.46
CA ALA A 145 -13.20 -4.06 12.82
C ALA A 145 -13.53 -3.88 11.31
N GLU A 146 -13.84 -2.65 10.88
CA GLU A 146 -14.08 -2.33 9.47
C GLU A 146 -12.79 -1.92 8.75
N ILE A 147 -11.79 -1.41 9.47
CA ILE A 147 -10.51 -0.97 8.93
C ILE A 147 -9.58 -2.16 8.71
N LEU A 148 -9.59 -3.13 9.63
CA LEU A 148 -8.67 -4.26 9.63
C LEU A 148 -8.68 -5.06 8.32
N PRO A 149 -9.83 -5.49 7.76
CA PRO A 149 -9.85 -6.16 6.46
C PRO A 149 -9.23 -5.32 5.34
N LEU A 150 -9.48 -4.01 5.33
CA LEU A 150 -8.91 -3.10 4.33
C LEU A 150 -7.39 -2.95 4.46
N LEU A 151 -6.86 -3.00 5.69
CA LEU A 151 -5.42 -2.99 5.93
C LEU A 151 -4.75 -4.28 5.48
N VAL A 152 -5.39 -5.42 5.73
CA VAL A 152 -4.90 -6.73 5.26
C VAL A 152 -4.88 -6.77 3.73
N ASP A 153 -5.98 -6.34 3.08
CA ASP A 153 -6.05 -6.26 1.63
C ASP A 153 -4.95 -5.36 1.05
N GLU A 154 -4.70 -4.22 1.68
CA GLU A 154 -3.64 -3.28 1.29
C GLU A 154 -2.24 -3.89 1.47
N ALA A 155 -1.99 -4.60 2.57
CA ALA A 155 -0.72 -5.26 2.83
C ALA A 155 -0.45 -6.39 1.81
N VAL A 156 -1.45 -7.21 1.52
CA VAL A 156 -1.37 -8.28 0.50
C VAL A 156 -1.09 -7.67 -0.88
N ARG A 157 -1.79 -6.60 -1.24
CA ARG A 157 -1.60 -5.91 -2.51
C ARG A 157 -0.19 -5.32 -2.62
N GLN A 158 0.32 -4.71 -1.57
CA GLN A 158 1.66 -4.15 -1.53
C GLN A 158 2.73 -5.25 -1.67
N ALA A 159 2.61 -6.35 -0.91
CA ALA A 159 3.52 -7.48 -0.99
C ALA A 159 3.53 -8.11 -2.40
N THR A 160 2.35 -8.28 -3.01
CA THR A 160 2.20 -8.77 -4.39
C THR A 160 2.91 -7.84 -5.39
N TRP A 161 2.75 -6.53 -5.25
CA TRP A 161 3.40 -5.55 -6.11
C TRP A 161 4.93 -5.57 -5.94
N GLU A 162 5.42 -5.62 -4.71
CA GLU A 162 6.86 -5.69 -4.40
C GLU A 162 7.48 -6.95 -4.99
N TYR A 163 6.84 -8.10 -4.81
CA TYR A 163 7.34 -9.36 -5.35
C TYR A 163 7.31 -9.38 -6.88
N ALA A 164 6.24 -8.91 -7.52
CA ALA A 164 6.18 -8.78 -8.98
C ALA A 164 7.27 -7.84 -9.53
N THR A 165 7.53 -6.72 -8.83
CA THR A 165 8.60 -5.78 -9.18
C THR A 165 9.98 -6.41 -9.04
N ALA A 166 10.21 -7.18 -7.97
CA ALA A 166 11.46 -7.90 -7.78
C ALA A 166 11.69 -8.93 -8.90
N LEU A 167 10.67 -9.70 -9.28
CA LEU A 167 10.74 -10.64 -10.41
C LEU A 167 11.09 -9.92 -11.71
N LEU A 168 10.43 -8.81 -12.05
CA LEU A 168 10.72 -8.02 -13.24
C LEU A 168 12.17 -7.51 -13.27
N SER A 169 12.71 -7.10 -12.13
CA SER A 169 14.08 -6.62 -12.03
C SER A 169 15.14 -7.74 -12.23
N GLN A 170 14.76 -8.99 -12.02
CA GLN A 170 15.65 -10.16 -12.09
C GLN A 170 15.65 -10.83 -13.46
N VAL A 171 14.65 -10.58 -14.32
CA VAL A 171 14.57 -11.22 -15.65
C VAL A 171 15.75 -10.85 -16.56
N GLY A 172 16.33 -9.65 -16.37
CA GLY A 172 17.49 -9.17 -17.12
C GLY A 172 17.15 -8.67 -18.52
N SER A 173 18.14 -8.70 -19.41
CA SER A 173 18.04 -8.17 -20.78
C SER A 173 17.95 -9.28 -21.83
N CYS A 174 17.27 -8.96 -22.94
CA CYS A 174 17.19 -9.87 -24.10
C CYS A 174 18.57 -10.12 -24.69
N ALA A 175 18.89 -11.40 -24.92
CA ALA A 175 20.18 -11.81 -25.50
C ALA A 175 20.38 -11.34 -26.95
N ASP A 176 19.26 -11.15 -27.70
CA ASP A 176 19.31 -10.81 -29.11
C ASP A 176 19.38 -9.30 -29.37
N CYS A 177 18.61 -8.47 -28.63
CA CYS A 177 18.52 -7.03 -28.85
C CYS A 177 19.08 -6.17 -27.70
N GLY A 178 19.36 -6.77 -26.54
CA GLY A 178 19.87 -6.05 -25.35
C GLY A 178 18.82 -5.24 -24.60
N GLU A 179 17.55 -5.29 -25.01
CA GLU A 179 16.45 -4.57 -24.34
C GLU A 179 16.17 -5.17 -22.97
N ASP A 180 15.85 -4.33 -21.98
CA ASP A 180 15.40 -4.77 -20.67
C ASP A 180 14.03 -5.45 -20.78
N ILE A 181 13.97 -6.74 -20.45
CA ILE A 181 12.76 -7.56 -20.60
C ILE A 181 11.67 -7.09 -19.65
N GLY A 182 12.02 -6.69 -18.43
CA GLY A 182 11.08 -6.19 -17.45
C GLY A 182 10.37 -4.90 -17.92
N GLN A 183 11.16 -3.94 -18.41
CA GLN A 183 10.65 -2.68 -18.95
C GLN A 183 9.80 -2.88 -20.20
N ALA A 184 10.22 -3.72 -21.12
CA ALA A 184 9.48 -4.06 -22.33
C ALA A 184 8.14 -4.73 -21.99
N SER A 185 8.15 -5.70 -21.05
CA SER A 185 6.95 -6.39 -20.60
C SER A 185 5.99 -5.46 -19.88
N PHE A 186 6.49 -4.50 -19.09
CA PHE A 186 5.66 -3.49 -18.45
C PHE A 186 4.94 -2.59 -19.48
N THR A 187 5.65 -2.15 -20.50
CA THR A 187 5.08 -1.36 -21.60
C THR A 187 4.00 -2.14 -22.34
N ARG A 188 4.26 -3.41 -22.66
CA ARG A 188 3.30 -4.31 -23.31
C ARG A 188 2.06 -4.55 -22.44
N ALA A 189 2.24 -4.79 -21.15
CA ALA A 189 1.14 -4.97 -20.19
C ALA A 189 0.24 -3.74 -20.10
N ALA A 190 0.82 -2.54 -20.07
CA ALA A 190 0.08 -1.29 -20.06
C ALA A 190 -0.76 -1.09 -21.33
N GLU A 191 -0.20 -1.40 -22.52
CA GLU A 191 -0.94 -1.35 -23.78
C GLU A 191 -2.01 -2.44 -23.87
N ALA A 192 -1.73 -3.65 -23.38
CA ALA A 192 -2.71 -4.72 -23.31
C ALA A 192 -3.89 -4.33 -22.41
N LEU A 193 -3.66 -3.76 -21.24
CA LEU A 193 -4.72 -3.29 -20.35
C LEU A 193 -5.64 -2.25 -21.03
N LYS A 194 -5.06 -1.26 -21.72
CA LYS A 194 -5.84 -0.27 -22.47
C LYS A 194 -6.75 -0.92 -23.51
N ARG A 195 -6.24 -1.89 -24.26
CA ARG A 195 -6.98 -2.61 -25.29
C ARG A 195 -8.06 -3.52 -24.71
N LEU A 196 -7.76 -4.18 -23.58
CA LEU A 196 -8.73 -4.98 -22.85
C LEU A 196 -9.93 -4.14 -22.40
N VAL A 197 -9.70 -2.99 -21.82
CA VAL A 197 -10.78 -2.12 -21.35
C VAL A 197 -11.53 -1.49 -22.53
N ALA A 198 -10.82 -1.06 -23.57
CA ALA A 198 -11.45 -0.51 -24.79
C ALA A 198 -12.32 -1.53 -25.51
N GLY A 199 -11.87 -2.78 -25.63
CA GLY A 199 -12.63 -3.87 -26.27
C GLY A 199 -13.87 -4.29 -25.49
N ALA A 200 -13.90 -4.05 -24.18
CA ALA A 200 -15.07 -4.30 -23.33
C ALA A 200 -16.24 -3.31 -23.60
N GLY A 201 -15.92 -2.12 -24.14
CA GLY A 201 -16.87 -1.05 -24.40
C GLY A 201 -17.23 -0.24 -23.14
N PRO A 202 -18.30 0.57 -23.19
CA PRO A 202 -18.69 1.39 -22.05
C PRO A 202 -19.31 0.57 -20.93
N GLY A 203 -18.98 0.92 -19.69
CA GLY A 203 -19.48 0.25 -18.49
C GLY A 203 -18.49 0.27 -17.34
N ARG A 204 -18.80 -0.50 -16.32
CA ARG A 204 -17.88 -0.83 -15.23
C ARG A 204 -17.25 -2.18 -15.52
N HIS A 205 -15.96 -2.27 -15.29
CA HIS A 205 -15.15 -3.44 -15.59
C HIS A 205 -14.41 -3.88 -14.34
N HIS A 206 -14.45 -5.16 -14.06
CA HIS A 206 -13.68 -5.80 -13.03
C HIS A 206 -12.72 -6.79 -13.68
N LEU A 207 -11.42 -6.55 -13.53
CA LEU A 207 -10.38 -7.39 -14.10
C LEU A 207 -9.65 -8.13 -12.98
N VAL A 208 -9.33 -9.38 -13.24
CA VAL A 208 -8.48 -10.20 -12.36
C VAL A 208 -7.41 -10.82 -13.21
N CYS A 209 -6.16 -10.61 -12.82
CA CYS A 209 -4.99 -11.27 -13.41
C CYS A 209 -4.36 -12.20 -12.39
N SER A 210 -4.04 -13.42 -12.79
CA SER A 210 -3.43 -14.43 -11.96
C SER A 210 -2.20 -15.02 -12.65
N VAL A 211 -1.05 -14.97 -11.97
CA VAL A 211 0.24 -15.43 -12.47
C VAL A 211 0.86 -16.35 -11.41
N PRO A 212 0.84 -17.68 -11.59
CA PRO A 212 1.57 -18.60 -10.73
C PRO A 212 3.07 -18.37 -10.86
N THR A 213 3.78 -18.36 -9.75
CA THR A 213 5.24 -18.34 -9.68
C THR A 213 5.75 -19.56 -8.90
N GLU A 214 7.07 -19.70 -8.77
CA GLU A 214 7.64 -20.81 -8.00
C GLU A 214 7.34 -20.70 -6.49
N ALA A 215 7.24 -19.48 -5.96
CA ALA A 215 7.03 -19.27 -4.54
C ALA A 215 5.54 -19.14 -4.19
N GLU A 216 4.80 -18.36 -4.97
CA GLU A 216 3.40 -18.06 -4.68
C GLU A 216 2.63 -17.67 -5.95
N GLN A 217 1.32 -17.51 -5.82
CA GLN A 217 0.46 -17.05 -6.89
C GLN A 217 0.27 -15.52 -6.78
N LEU A 218 0.75 -14.77 -7.77
CA LEU A 218 0.46 -13.35 -7.89
C LEU A 218 -0.97 -13.16 -8.39
N VAL A 219 -1.75 -12.37 -7.68
CA VAL A 219 -3.11 -11.98 -8.09
C VAL A 219 -3.23 -10.48 -8.03
N ALA A 220 -3.69 -9.87 -9.12
CA ALA A 220 -4.03 -8.46 -9.15
C ALA A 220 -5.48 -8.26 -9.60
N VAL A 221 -6.16 -7.35 -8.91
CA VAL A 221 -7.54 -6.97 -9.18
C VAL A 221 -7.57 -5.50 -9.58
N LEU A 222 -8.41 -5.15 -10.56
CA LEU A 222 -8.56 -3.79 -11.04
C LEU A 222 -10.02 -3.47 -11.30
N GLN A 223 -10.47 -2.34 -10.76
CA GLN A 223 -11.74 -1.72 -11.12
C GLN A 223 -11.49 -0.63 -12.15
N ALA A 224 -12.21 -0.70 -13.26
CA ALA A 224 -12.12 0.29 -14.33
C ALA A 224 -13.53 0.77 -14.75
N GLN A 225 -13.62 2.01 -15.17
CA GLN A 225 -14.84 2.57 -15.71
C GLN A 225 -14.56 3.22 -17.06
N SER A 226 -15.35 2.84 -18.07
CA SER A 226 -15.29 3.43 -19.42
C SER A 226 -16.61 4.12 -19.76
N THR A 227 -16.50 5.24 -20.44
CA THR A 227 -17.65 5.98 -20.96
C THR A 227 -17.95 5.60 -22.42
N ALA A 228 -19.08 6.07 -22.97
CA ALA A 228 -19.39 5.89 -24.37
C ALA A 228 -18.60 6.82 -25.31
N ASP A 229 -17.88 7.79 -24.74
CA ASP A 229 -17.02 8.71 -25.48
C ASP A 229 -15.65 8.06 -25.71
N PRO A 230 -15.24 7.81 -26.97
CA PRO A 230 -13.96 7.21 -27.29
C PRO A 230 -12.74 8.09 -26.90
N GLU A 231 -12.97 9.40 -26.74
CA GLU A 231 -11.93 10.37 -26.37
C GLU A 231 -11.71 10.45 -24.84
N ASP A 232 -12.65 9.91 -24.03
CA ASP A 232 -12.53 9.88 -22.58
C ASP A 232 -11.75 8.60 -22.17
N PRO A 233 -10.54 8.74 -21.63
CA PRO A 233 -9.75 7.57 -21.25
C PRO A 233 -10.42 6.80 -20.12
N PRO A 234 -10.21 5.46 -20.05
CA PRO A 234 -10.72 4.66 -18.96
C PRO A 234 -10.20 5.20 -17.60
N ARG A 235 -11.09 5.24 -16.62
CA ARG A 235 -10.75 5.65 -15.25
C ARG A 235 -10.44 4.42 -14.42
N PHE A 236 -9.33 4.48 -13.71
CA PHE A 236 -8.89 3.46 -12.77
C PHE A 236 -8.95 4.01 -11.35
N GLU A 237 -9.30 3.19 -10.38
CA GLU A 237 -9.31 3.59 -8.97
C GLU A 237 -7.90 3.48 -8.36
N GLY A 238 -7.43 4.57 -7.76
CA GLY A 238 -6.19 4.62 -7.00
C GLY A 238 -4.93 4.09 -7.72
N ARG A 239 -4.18 3.23 -7.02
CA ARG A 239 -2.95 2.59 -7.53
C ARG A 239 -3.21 1.27 -8.28
N GLU A 240 -4.44 0.76 -8.25
CA GLU A 240 -4.79 -0.58 -8.77
C GLU A 240 -4.35 -0.81 -10.22
N GLY A 241 -4.42 0.24 -11.06
CA GLY A 241 -3.97 0.16 -12.44
C GLY A 241 -2.49 -0.16 -12.58
N LEU A 242 -1.64 0.44 -11.72
CA LEU A 242 -0.20 0.18 -11.71
C LEU A 242 0.11 -1.22 -11.19
N ASP A 243 -0.53 -1.61 -10.09
CA ASP A 243 -0.36 -2.94 -9.49
C ASP A 243 -0.75 -4.04 -10.48
N PHE A 244 -1.90 -3.87 -11.15
CA PHE A 244 -2.37 -4.80 -12.18
C PHE A 244 -1.40 -4.91 -13.36
N VAL A 245 -0.91 -3.79 -13.88
CA VAL A 245 0.06 -3.78 -14.98
C VAL A 245 1.36 -4.45 -14.55
N THR A 246 1.82 -4.25 -13.31
CA THR A 246 3.05 -4.87 -12.80
C THR A 246 2.92 -6.39 -12.72
N VAL A 247 1.81 -6.92 -12.21
CA VAL A 247 1.56 -8.38 -12.15
C VAL A 247 1.42 -8.97 -13.56
N LEU A 248 0.67 -8.31 -14.45
CA LEU A 248 0.55 -8.76 -15.83
C LEU A 248 1.92 -8.74 -16.55
N ALA A 249 2.73 -7.71 -16.32
CA ALA A 249 4.08 -7.60 -16.87
C ALA A 249 4.99 -8.74 -16.38
N ALA A 250 4.92 -9.09 -15.08
CA ALA A 250 5.65 -10.23 -14.54
C ALA A 250 5.26 -11.54 -15.25
N GLY A 251 3.96 -11.74 -15.48
CA GLY A 251 3.50 -12.91 -16.23
C GLY A 251 3.97 -12.94 -17.69
N LEU A 252 3.97 -11.79 -18.36
CA LEU A 252 4.50 -11.66 -19.72
C LEU A 252 6.02 -11.92 -19.78
N ALA A 253 6.77 -11.40 -18.80
CA ALA A 253 8.22 -11.54 -18.73
C ALA A 253 8.65 -12.97 -18.40
N LEU A 254 7.99 -13.62 -17.43
CA LEU A 254 8.30 -14.98 -17.00
C LEU A 254 7.88 -16.05 -18.02
N GLY A 255 6.89 -15.75 -18.86
CA GLY A 255 6.41 -16.65 -19.90
C GLY A 255 5.72 -17.91 -19.38
N GLY A 256 5.46 -18.01 -18.08
CA GLY A 256 4.74 -19.10 -17.44
C GLY A 256 3.23 -19.09 -17.74
N PRO A 257 2.50 -20.13 -17.29
CA PRO A 257 1.07 -20.15 -17.40
C PRO A 257 0.42 -19.12 -16.50
N GLY A 258 -0.74 -18.58 -16.92
CA GLY A 258 -1.51 -17.64 -16.14
C GLY A 258 -2.87 -17.37 -16.80
N GLY A 259 -3.63 -16.48 -16.22
CA GLY A 259 -4.94 -16.12 -16.74
C GLY A 259 -5.35 -14.70 -16.44
N LEU A 260 -6.21 -14.18 -17.28
CA LEU A 260 -6.85 -12.90 -17.10
C LEU A 260 -8.34 -13.04 -17.40
N VAL A 261 -9.13 -12.44 -16.53
CA VAL A 261 -10.59 -12.41 -16.68
C VAL A 261 -11.05 -10.97 -16.57
N LEU A 262 -12.04 -10.62 -17.37
CA LEU A 262 -12.70 -9.32 -17.38
C LEU A 262 -14.21 -9.52 -17.32
N ARG A 263 -14.82 -9.02 -16.25
CA ARG A 263 -16.27 -8.91 -16.10
C ARG A 263 -16.71 -7.48 -16.39
N SER A 264 -17.68 -7.33 -17.29
CA SER A 264 -18.22 -6.03 -17.68
C SER A 264 -19.68 -5.95 -17.29
N SER A 265 -20.04 -4.86 -16.60
CA SER A 265 -21.42 -4.56 -16.18
C SER A 265 -21.84 -3.23 -16.77
N ALA A 266 -23.01 -3.19 -17.40
CA ALA A 266 -23.61 -1.98 -17.95
C ALA A 266 -25.10 -1.94 -17.60
N GLU A 267 -25.63 -0.74 -17.39
CA GLU A 267 -27.03 -0.56 -17.01
C GLU A 267 -27.99 -1.17 -18.05
N GLY A 268 -28.95 -1.97 -17.57
CA GLY A 268 -29.96 -2.63 -18.40
C GLY A 268 -29.45 -3.78 -19.28
N ARG A 269 -28.22 -4.27 -19.06
CA ARG A 269 -27.66 -5.41 -19.78
C ARG A 269 -27.22 -6.49 -18.80
N GLN A 270 -27.10 -7.72 -19.31
CA GLN A 270 -26.48 -8.81 -18.56
C GLN A 270 -24.97 -8.55 -18.42
N ASP A 271 -24.40 -8.96 -17.29
CA ASP A 271 -22.97 -8.96 -17.12
C ASP A 271 -22.31 -9.90 -18.12
N ARG A 272 -21.18 -9.50 -18.67
CA ARG A 272 -20.40 -10.32 -19.60
C ARG A 272 -19.04 -10.62 -19.00
N VAL A 273 -18.63 -11.88 -19.13
CA VAL A 273 -17.32 -12.35 -18.67
C VAL A 273 -16.52 -12.81 -19.88
N HIS A 274 -15.35 -12.22 -20.05
CA HIS A 274 -14.35 -12.56 -21.05
C HIS A 274 -13.09 -13.12 -20.38
N GLY A 275 -12.36 -13.98 -21.07
CA GLY A 275 -11.14 -14.58 -20.50
C GLY A 275 -10.00 -14.71 -21.50
N TRP A 276 -8.78 -14.64 -20.98
CA TRP A 276 -7.55 -14.84 -21.74
C TRP A 276 -6.63 -15.78 -20.97
N ARG A 277 -5.91 -16.62 -21.72
CA ARG A 277 -4.78 -17.38 -21.21
C ARG A 277 -3.52 -16.54 -21.36
N LEU A 278 -2.72 -16.53 -20.33
CA LEU A 278 -1.34 -16.07 -20.38
C LEU A 278 -0.44 -17.31 -20.51
N ASP A 279 0.33 -17.39 -21.58
CA ASP A 279 1.26 -18.48 -21.85
C ASP A 279 2.36 -18.01 -22.78
N ARG A 280 3.61 -18.41 -22.50
CA ARG A 280 4.81 -18.04 -23.28
C ARG A 280 4.94 -16.55 -23.53
N GLY A 281 4.61 -15.74 -22.54
CA GLY A 281 4.69 -14.30 -22.60
C GLY A 281 3.66 -13.63 -23.52
N ARG A 282 2.52 -14.28 -23.80
CA ARG A 282 1.43 -13.75 -24.64
C ARG A 282 0.06 -13.95 -24.01
N LEU A 283 -0.83 -13.00 -24.27
CA LEU A 283 -2.25 -13.12 -23.99
C LEU A 283 -2.98 -13.72 -25.19
N THR A 284 -3.64 -14.84 -24.97
CA THR A 284 -4.44 -15.52 -26.01
C THR A 284 -5.90 -15.60 -25.57
N ALA A 285 -6.81 -15.14 -26.41
CA ALA A 285 -8.24 -15.17 -26.15
C ALA A 285 -8.73 -16.61 -25.92
N LEU A 286 -9.54 -16.81 -24.88
CA LEU A 286 -10.23 -18.06 -24.61
C LEU A 286 -11.54 -18.12 -25.39
N SER A 287 -11.97 -19.33 -25.76
CA SER A 287 -13.32 -19.53 -26.28
C SER A 287 -14.37 -19.36 -25.18
N ALA A 288 -15.64 -19.06 -25.55
CA ALA A 288 -16.73 -18.95 -24.59
C ALA A 288 -16.87 -20.24 -23.73
N ALA A 289 -16.67 -21.41 -24.32
CA ALA A 289 -16.71 -22.69 -23.63
C ALA A 289 -15.56 -22.80 -22.60
N ALA A 290 -14.36 -22.30 -22.93
CA ALA A 290 -13.23 -22.31 -22.01
C ALA A 290 -13.44 -21.34 -20.84
N VAL A 291 -14.02 -20.14 -21.10
CA VAL A 291 -14.39 -19.18 -20.05
C VAL A 291 -15.48 -19.78 -19.15
N PHE A 292 -16.51 -20.37 -19.72
CA PHE A 292 -17.56 -21.04 -18.95
C PHE A 292 -16.98 -22.15 -18.06
N ASN A 293 -16.14 -23.02 -18.60
CA ASN A 293 -15.54 -24.09 -17.83
C ASN A 293 -14.66 -23.56 -16.67
N ALA A 294 -13.90 -22.51 -16.91
CA ALA A 294 -13.07 -21.89 -15.86
C ALA A 294 -13.90 -21.31 -14.70
N TYR A 295 -15.08 -20.76 -14.99
CA TYR A 295 -15.97 -20.20 -13.98
C TYR A 295 -16.91 -21.19 -13.33
N CYS A 296 -17.31 -22.20 -14.07
CA CYS A 296 -18.28 -23.20 -13.62
C CYS A 296 -17.62 -24.54 -13.24
N THR A 297 -16.36 -24.48 -12.82
CA THR A 297 -15.62 -25.60 -12.25
C THR A 297 -15.01 -25.15 -10.93
N ASP A 298 -15.27 -25.89 -9.89
CA ASP A 298 -14.65 -25.69 -8.58
C ASP A 298 -13.14 -25.93 -8.67
N ALA A 299 -12.35 -24.96 -8.19
CA ALA A 299 -10.89 -24.97 -8.35
C ALA A 299 -10.21 -26.07 -7.52
N ASP A 300 -10.79 -26.46 -6.38
CA ASP A 300 -10.21 -27.43 -5.46
C ASP A 300 -10.63 -28.86 -5.80
N THR A 301 -11.90 -29.05 -6.15
CA THR A 301 -12.47 -30.39 -6.40
C THR A 301 -12.52 -30.77 -7.88
N GLY A 302 -12.49 -29.80 -8.78
CA GLY A 302 -12.70 -30.00 -10.22
C GLY A 302 -14.16 -30.34 -10.60
N GLU A 303 -15.09 -30.24 -9.65
CA GLU A 303 -16.51 -30.53 -9.91
C GLU A 303 -17.23 -29.36 -10.60
N PRO A 304 -18.23 -29.63 -11.43
CA PRO A 304 -19.03 -28.59 -12.05
C PRO A 304 -19.84 -27.77 -11.02
N VAL A 305 -19.76 -26.46 -11.11
CA VAL A 305 -20.53 -25.49 -10.33
C VAL A 305 -21.62 -24.89 -11.22
N ALA A 306 -22.78 -24.57 -10.63
CA ALA A 306 -23.85 -23.93 -11.38
C ALA A 306 -23.43 -22.56 -11.89
N PRO A 307 -23.77 -22.19 -13.15
CA PRO A 307 -23.45 -20.88 -13.68
C PRO A 307 -24.21 -19.77 -12.93
N GLU A 308 -23.57 -18.62 -12.81
CA GLU A 308 -24.15 -17.45 -12.15
C GLU A 308 -25.33 -16.90 -12.99
N PRO A 309 -26.52 -16.72 -12.40
CA PRO A 309 -27.68 -16.17 -13.11
C PRO A 309 -27.40 -14.72 -13.56
N GLY A 310 -27.77 -14.42 -14.81
CA GLY A 310 -27.63 -13.07 -15.37
C GLY A 310 -26.23 -12.74 -15.89
N VAL A 311 -25.36 -13.75 -16.00
CA VAL A 311 -24.00 -13.64 -16.55
C VAL A 311 -23.91 -14.34 -17.90
N GLU A 312 -23.37 -13.67 -18.90
CA GLU A 312 -23.04 -14.20 -20.20
C GLU A 312 -21.53 -14.50 -20.28
N TYR A 313 -21.18 -15.75 -20.56
CA TYR A 313 -19.78 -16.18 -20.75
C TYR A 313 -19.42 -16.02 -22.23
N CYS A 314 -18.57 -15.03 -22.49
CA CYS A 314 -18.19 -14.63 -23.85
C CYS A 314 -16.77 -15.09 -24.19
N PRO A 315 -16.44 -15.30 -25.48
CA PRO A 315 -15.05 -15.51 -25.85
C PRO A 315 -14.24 -14.24 -25.54
N GLY A 316 -12.96 -14.41 -25.24
CA GLY A 316 -12.02 -13.30 -25.28
C GLY A 316 -11.95 -12.70 -26.69
N TYR A 317 -11.55 -11.46 -26.81
CA TYR A 317 -11.24 -10.82 -28.09
C TYR A 317 -9.71 -10.69 -28.24
N GLU A 318 -9.27 -10.52 -29.48
CA GLU A 318 -7.84 -10.37 -29.73
C GLU A 318 -7.31 -9.08 -29.09
N VAL A 319 -6.27 -9.24 -28.31
CA VAL A 319 -5.46 -8.15 -27.77
C VAL A 319 -4.18 -8.17 -28.58
N ASP A 320 -4.09 -7.21 -29.51
CA ASP A 320 -2.95 -7.09 -30.42
C ASP A 320 -1.66 -6.86 -29.59
N ASP A 321 -0.92 -7.92 -29.38
CA ASP A 321 0.32 -7.93 -28.61
C ASP A 321 1.47 -8.23 -29.56
N PRO A 322 2.34 -7.25 -29.87
CA PRO A 322 3.45 -7.45 -30.82
C PRO A 322 4.43 -8.54 -30.41
N GLY A 323 4.27 -9.07 -29.20
CA GLY A 323 5.18 -10.08 -28.67
C GLY A 323 6.52 -9.48 -28.18
N PRO A 324 7.43 -10.32 -27.67
CA PRO A 324 8.67 -9.88 -27.05
C PRO A 324 9.68 -9.23 -28.02
N HIS A 325 9.46 -9.26 -29.33
CA HIS A 325 10.35 -8.73 -30.36
C HIS A 325 9.57 -8.02 -31.49
N GLY A 326 8.45 -7.39 -31.20
CA GLY A 326 7.60 -6.67 -32.15
C GLY A 326 7.96 -5.21 -32.30
#